data_2b570f1f8dfdf209b761a234b48eec36
#
_entry.id   2b570f1f8dfdf209b761a234b48eec36
#
_cell.length_a   1.000
_cell.length_b   1.000
_cell.length_c   1.000
_cell.angle_alpha   90.00
_cell.angle_beta   90.00
_cell.angle_gamma   90.00
#
_symmetry.space_group_name_H-M   'P 1'
#
loop_
_entity.id
_entity.type
_entity.pdbx_description
1 polymer ?
#
loop_
_entity_poly.entity_id
_entity_poly.type
_entity_poly.pdbx_seq_one_letter_code
_entity_poly.pdbx_strand_id
1 'polypeptide(L)'
;MTTTVTAGMSIEQDGEGPAIILLHGLGATSNSFQPLMPALRGRRVVRPDLPGAGRSQTPRGALDVRSIVDAIIKACSDLGIDEADLVGHSFGSLVAQHVAQARPALARTLTLFGPIIEPADSARERLKGRAQLARDEGMAVVADQVAAAGLASGSDETNSAAVAFVRESHMRQDNEGFAKSCEALAGANKADVRALKMPVLVVTGEEDAVGPPSVAHQLADEVGHGRAVILPGCGHWTPIEKPADCRRLIAEFVGRA
;
A
#
# COMPACT_ATOMS: atom_id res chain seq x y z
N MET A 1 -13.26 12.44 11.56
CA MET A 1 -13.02 11.09 11.08
C MET A 1 -14.30 10.26 11.19
N THR A 2 -14.75 9.64 10.14
CA THR A 2 -15.93 8.76 10.07
C THR A 2 -15.52 7.43 9.44
N THR A 3 -16.24 6.35 9.80
CA THR A 3 -16.04 5.04 9.19
C THR A 3 -17.29 4.66 8.39
N THR A 4 -17.11 4.31 7.13
CA THR A 4 -18.17 3.84 6.23
C THR A 4 -17.86 2.41 5.79
N VAL A 5 -18.89 1.59 5.61
CA VAL A 5 -18.73 0.24 5.04
C VAL A 5 -19.35 0.22 3.65
N THR A 6 -18.56 -0.02 2.64
CA THR A 6 -19.01 -0.19 1.25
C THR A 6 -18.08 -1.12 0.48
N ALA A 7 -18.60 -1.80 -0.54
CA ALA A 7 -17.87 -2.79 -1.33
C ALA A 7 -17.15 -3.88 -0.49
N GLY A 8 -17.71 -4.23 0.68
CA GLY A 8 -17.10 -5.19 1.62
C GLY A 8 -15.93 -4.64 2.43
N MET A 9 -15.59 -3.37 2.27
CA MET A 9 -14.47 -2.72 2.94
C MET A 9 -14.95 -1.76 4.04
N SER A 10 -14.19 -1.71 5.14
CA SER A 10 -14.24 -0.66 6.15
C SER A 10 -13.35 0.49 5.70
N ILE A 11 -13.92 1.67 5.53
CA ILE A 11 -13.24 2.83 4.96
C ILE A 11 -13.27 3.98 5.95
N GLU A 12 -12.10 4.43 6.37
CA GLU A 12 -11.97 5.67 7.13
C GLU A 12 -11.96 6.88 6.21
N GLN A 13 -12.76 7.89 6.57
CA GLN A 13 -12.80 9.16 5.87
C GLN A 13 -12.50 10.29 6.84
N ASP A 14 -11.71 11.27 6.40
CA ASP A 14 -11.36 12.45 7.20
C ASP A 14 -11.18 13.68 6.29
N GLY A 15 -11.58 14.86 6.80
CA GLY A 15 -11.43 16.11 6.09
C GLY A 15 -12.39 16.30 4.91
N GLU A 16 -12.21 17.43 4.24
CA GLU A 16 -12.95 17.87 3.06
C GLU A 16 -11.98 18.43 2.02
N GLY A 17 -12.43 18.57 0.77
CA GLY A 17 -11.62 19.06 -0.35
C GLY A 17 -11.34 17.98 -1.39
N PRO A 18 -10.31 18.16 -2.24
CA PRO A 18 -9.94 17.17 -3.25
C PRO A 18 -9.62 15.82 -2.64
N ALA A 19 -10.14 14.74 -3.23
CA ALA A 19 -10.00 13.40 -2.68
C ALA A 19 -8.56 12.87 -2.80
N ILE A 20 -8.13 12.13 -1.78
CA ILE A 20 -6.91 11.32 -1.78
C ILE A 20 -7.20 9.94 -1.20
N ILE A 21 -6.81 8.89 -1.91
CA ILE A 21 -7.08 7.50 -1.54
C ILE A 21 -5.76 6.83 -1.16
N LEU A 22 -5.70 6.27 0.05
CA LEU A 22 -4.48 5.66 0.59
C LEU A 22 -4.67 4.15 0.74
N LEU A 23 -3.96 3.35 -0.09
CA LEU A 23 -4.04 1.90 -0.19
C LEU A 23 -2.86 1.25 0.51
N HIS A 24 -3.12 0.56 1.61
CA HIS A 24 -2.08 -0.03 2.47
C HIS A 24 -1.46 -1.32 1.88
N GLY A 25 -0.33 -1.74 2.45
CA GLY A 25 0.40 -2.95 2.09
C GLY A 25 -0.16 -4.23 2.71
N LEU A 26 0.44 -5.36 2.34
CA LEU A 26 0.13 -6.67 2.92
C LEU A 26 0.36 -6.66 4.44
N GLY A 27 -0.61 -7.18 5.21
CA GLY A 27 -0.54 -7.21 6.67
C GLY A 27 -0.70 -5.85 7.36
N ALA A 28 -1.03 -4.80 6.60
CA ALA A 28 -1.29 -3.47 7.10
C ALA A 28 -2.80 -3.16 7.17
N THR A 29 -3.14 -1.95 7.57
CA THR A 29 -4.48 -1.38 7.62
C THR A 29 -4.43 0.11 7.26
N SER A 30 -5.58 0.77 7.23
CA SER A 30 -5.71 2.23 7.13
C SER A 30 -4.78 3.00 8.07
N ASN A 31 -4.42 2.42 9.23
CA ASN A 31 -3.55 3.04 10.23
C ASN A 31 -2.10 3.21 9.77
N SER A 32 -1.63 2.47 8.77
CA SER A 32 -0.26 2.61 8.24
C SER A 32 0.01 4.00 7.65
N PHE A 33 -1.05 4.74 7.29
CA PHE A 33 -0.95 6.10 6.80
C PHE A 33 -1.23 7.17 7.85
N GLN A 34 -1.48 6.79 9.11
CA GLN A 34 -1.73 7.76 10.18
C GLN A 34 -0.58 8.78 10.33
N PRO A 35 0.71 8.40 10.18
CA PRO A 35 1.80 9.36 10.23
C PRO A 35 1.78 10.42 9.12
N LEU A 36 1.08 10.19 8.00
CA LEU A 36 0.99 11.14 6.88
C LEU A 36 -0.16 12.14 7.03
N MET A 37 -1.14 11.89 7.90
CA MET A 37 -2.34 12.70 8.04
C MET A 37 -2.07 14.21 8.27
N PRO A 38 -1.05 14.63 9.03
CA PRO A 38 -0.76 16.07 9.19
C PRO A 38 -0.44 16.80 7.89
N ALA A 39 0.08 16.11 6.86
CA ALA A 39 0.39 16.69 5.56
C ALA A 39 -0.81 16.72 4.59
N LEU A 40 -1.93 16.10 4.97
CA LEU A 40 -3.12 15.94 4.12
C LEU A 40 -4.29 16.85 4.55
N ARG A 41 -4.00 17.87 5.37
CA ARG A 41 -5.01 18.86 5.75
C ARG A 41 -5.55 19.58 4.51
N GLY A 42 -6.88 19.76 4.48
CA GLY A 42 -7.57 20.33 3.31
C GLY A 42 -7.83 19.36 2.18
N ARG A 43 -7.64 18.06 2.44
CA ARG A 43 -7.99 16.93 1.55
C ARG A 43 -9.11 16.10 2.16
N ARG A 44 -9.97 15.53 1.32
CA ARG A 44 -10.85 14.43 1.69
C ARG A 44 -10.04 13.15 1.63
N VAL A 45 -9.54 12.72 2.77
CA VAL A 45 -8.71 11.52 2.88
C VAL A 45 -9.58 10.29 3.02
N VAL A 46 -9.36 9.29 2.16
CA VAL A 46 -10.09 8.01 2.12
C VAL A 46 -9.09 6.88 2.30
N ARG A 47 -9.25 6.09 3.35
CA ARG A 47 -8.33 5.02 3.75
C ARG A 47 -9.11 3.72 3.94
N PRO A 48 -9.26 2.89 2.92
CA PRO A 48 -9.85 1.56 3.10
C PRO A 48 -8.90 0.63 3.85
N ASP A 49 -9.44 -0.23 4.70
CA ASP A 49 -8.84 -1.52 4.95
C ASP A 49 -9.16 -2.39 3.72
N LEU A 50 -8.16 -2.91 3.02
CA LEU A 50 -8.38 -3.70 1.80
C LEU A 50 -9.17 -4.99 2.09
N PRO A 51 -9.84 -5.61 1.09
CA PRO A 51 -10.57 -6.85 1.32
C PRO A 51 -9.73 -7.92 2.03
N GLY A 52 -10.23 -8.48 3.12
CA GLY A 52 -9.53 -9.46 3.94
C GLY A 52 -8.52 -8.88 4.93
N ALA A 53 -8.39 -7.56 5.04
CA ALA A 53 -7.48 -6.91 5.97
C ALA A 53 -8.22 -6.06 7.00
N GLY A 54 -7.64 -5.96 8.19
CA GLY A 54 -8.12 -5.08 9.26
C GLY A 54 -9.58 -5.34 9.64
N ARG A 55 -10.42 -4.32 9.46
CA ARG A 55 -11.88 -4.36 9.75
C ARG A 55 -12.73 -4.75 8.55
N SER A 56 -12.13 -4.95 7.37
CA SER A 56 -12.83 -5.35 6.16
C SER A 56 -13.16 -6.84 6.19
N GLN A 57 -14.25 -7.21 5.50
CA GLN A 57 -14.68 -8.60 5.45
C GLN A 57 -13.64 -9.47 4.71
N THR A 58 -13.39 -10.66 5.25
CA THR A 58 -12.64 -11.69 4.53
C THR A 58 -13.52 -12.27 3.43
N PRO A 59 -13.14 -12.16 2.14
CA PRO A 59 -13.94 -12.71 1.04
C PRO A 59 -14.19 -14.22 1.20
N ARG A 60 -15.38 -14.69 0.88
CA ARG A 60 -15.72 -16.13 0.95
C ARG A 60 -14.97 -16.95 -0.10
N GLY A 61 -14.77 -16.41 -1.30
CA GLY A 61 -14.01 -17.04 -2.40
C GLY A 61 -12.53 -16.68 -2.40
N ALA A 62 -11.85 -17.02 -3.49
CA ALA A 62 -10.49 -16.56 -3.75
C ALA A 62 -10.44 -15.04 -3.86
N LEU A 63 -9.32 -14.46 -3.46
CA LEU A 63 -9.01 -13.05 -3.62
C LEU A 63 -7.94 -12.91 -4.71
N ASP A 64 -8.12 -11.95 -5.61
CA ASP A 64 -7.14 -11.57 -6.61
C ASP A 64 -7.06 -10.04 -6.74
N VAL A 65 -6.03 -9.55 -7.45
CA VAL A 65 -5.82 -8.11 -7.64
C VAL A 65 -6.98 -7.46 -8.37
N ARG A 66 -7.60 -8.16 -9.32
CA ARG A 66 -8.74 -7.63 -10.08
C ARG A 66 -9.93 -7.34 -9.18
N SER A 67 -10.31 -8.30 -8.33
CA SER A 67 -11.42 -8.14 -7.39
C SER A 67 -11.18 -7.02 -6.37
N ILE A 68 -9.92 -6.83 -5.94
CA ILE A 68 -9.54 -5.71 -5.08
C ILE A 68 -9.70 -4.38 -5.83
N VAL A 69 -9.22 -4.30 -7.06
CA VAL A 69 -9.36 -3.10 -7.93
C VAL A 69 -10.83 -2.76 -8.15
N ASP A 70 -11.66 -3.75 -8.49
CA ASP A 70 -13.10 -3.58 -8.69
C ASP A 70 -13.79 -3.06 -7.41
N ALA A 71 -13.39 -3.58 -6.23
CA ALA A 71 -13.90 -3.11 -4.94
C ALA A 71 -13.51 -1.65 -4.65
N ILE A 72 -12.26 -1.25 -4.94
CA ILE A 72 -11.80 0.14 -4.79
C ILE A 72 -12.58 1.08 -5.72
N ILE A 73 -12.70 0.72 -7.01
CA ILE A 73 -13.44 1.54 -7.99
C ILE A 73 -14.91 1.68 -7.58
N LYS A 74 -15.53 0.58 -7.13
CA LYS A 74 -16.89 0.61 -6.62
C LYS A 74 -17.02 1.52 -5.40
N ALA A 75 -16.10 1.41 -4.46
CA ALA A 75 -16.11 2.27 -3.26
C ALA A 75 -15.99 3.75 -3.63
N CYS A 76 -15.13 4.10 -4.59
CA CYS A 76 -15.05 5.48 -5.10
C CYS A 76 -16.38 5.96 -5.67
N SER A 77 -17.03 5.13 -6.47
CA SER A 77 -18.37 5.45 -7.04
C SER A 77 -19.42 5.63 -5.94
N ASP A 78 -19.46 4.72 -4.96
CA ASP A 78 -20.42 4.79 -3.84
C ASP A 78 -20.20 6.04 -2.95
N LEU A 79 -18.97 6.52 -2.89
CA LEU A 79 -18.57 7.72 -2.13
C LEU A 79 -18.66 9.02 -2.95
N GLY A 80 -19.06 8.94 -4.23
CA GLY A 80 -19.12 10.10 -5.14
C GLY A 80 -17.74 10.70 -5.43
N ILE A 81 -16.73 9.84 -5.62
CA ILE A 81 -15.36 10.25 -5.95
C ILE A 81 -15.09 9.88 -7.41
N ASP A 82 -15.07 10.91 -8.26
CA ASP A 82 -14.80 10.76 -9.70
C ASP A 82 -13.31 10.92 -10.03
N GLU A 83 -12.57 11.68 -9.20
CA GLU A 83 -11.15 11.94 -9.33
C GLU A 83 -10.47 11.99 -7.96
N ALA A 84 -9.27 11.43 -7.84
CA ALA A 84 -8.48 11.43 -6.60
C ALA A 84 -6.98 11.36 -6.87
N ASP A 85 -6.18 11.82 -5.90
CA ASP A 85 -4.78 11.41 -5.79
C ASP A 85 -4.73 9.98 -5.26
N LEU A 86 -4.07 9.07 -5.98
CA LEU A 86 -3.90 7.69 -5.54
C LEU A 86 -2.56 7.52 -4.84
N VAL A 87 -2.57 6.93 -3.67
CA VAL A 87 -1.37 6.60 -2.90
C VAL A 87 -1.39 5.13 -2.53
N GLY A 88 -0.33 4.41 -2.83
CA GLY A 88 -0.21 3.01 -2.45
C GLY A 88 1.10 2.71 -1.74
N HIS A 89 1.07 1.81 -0.77
CA HIS A 89 2.26 1.26 -0.14
C HIS A 89 2.36 -0.24 -0.41
N SER A 90 3.55 -0.72 -0.85
CA SER A 90 3.80 -2.16 -1.03
C SER A 90 2.73 -2.83 -1.92
N PHE A 91 2.00 -3.83 -1.42
CA PHE A 91 0.86 -4.41 -2.15
C PHE A 91 -0.15 -3.36 -2.61
N GLY A 92 -0.44 -2.36 -1.77
CA GLY A 92 -1.28 -1.22 -2.16
C GLY A 92 -0.70 -0.39 -3.30
N SER A 93 0.62 -0.36 -3.48
CA SER A 93 1.27 0.30 -4.63
C SER A 93 0.97 -0.41 -5.95
N LEU A 94 0.99 -1.75 -5.94
CA LEU A 94 0.59 -2.56 -7.09
C LEU A 94 -0.90 -2.40 -7.39
N VAL A 95 -1.75 -2.44 -6.36
CA VAL A 95 -3.21 -2.19 -6.51
C VAL A 95 -3.46 -0.81 -7.09
N ALA A 96 -2.78 0.24 -6.62
CA ALA A 96 -2.94 1.61 -7.12
C ALA A 96 -2.58 1.74 -8.61
N GLN A 97 -1.53 1.06 -9.08
CA GLN A 97 -1.18 0.99 -10.50
C GLN A 97 -2.30 0.37 -11.33
N HIS A 98 -2.87 -0.73 -10.87
CA HIS A 98 -4.00 -1.40 -11.54
C HIS A 98 -5.29 -0.56 -11.51
N VAL A 99 -5.58 0.16 -10.42
CA VAL A 99 -6.72 1.11 -10.36
C VAL A 99 -6.53 2.22 -11.38
N ALA A 100 -5.33 2.82 -11.44
CA ALA A 100 -5.01 3.88 -12.41
C ALA A 100 -5.10 3.37 -13.87
N GLN A 101 -4.69 2.13 -14.14
CA GLN A 101 -4.85 1.50 -15.44
C GLN A 101 -6.32 1.24 -15.80
N ALA A 102 -7.09 0.66 -14.86
CA ALA A 102 -8.49 0.28 -15.10
C ALA A 102 -9.41 1.49 -15.20
N ARG A 103 -9.11 2.57 -14.49
CA ARG A 103 -9.90 3.81 -14.49
C ARG A 103 -9.00 5.06 -14.50
N PRO A 104 -8.38 5.40 -15.63
CA PRO A 104 -7.42 6.51 -15.72
C PRO A 104 -8.01 7.85 -15.28
N ALA A 105 -9.30 8.10 -15.54
CA ALA A 105 -9.98 9.33 -15.12
C ALA A 105 -10.11 9.50 -13.61
N LEU A 106 -10.01 8.41 -12.84
CA LEU A 106 -10.02 8.47 -11.37
C LEU A 106 -8.69 9.00 -10.80
N ALA A 107 -7.57 8.73 -11.48
CA ALA A 107 -6.24 8.99 -10.96
C ALA A 107 -5.69 10.35 -11.45
N ARG A 108 -5.76 11.39 -10.59
CA ARG A 108 -5.12 12.68 -10.84
C ARG A 108 -3.60 12.61 -10.72
N THR A 109 -3.11 11.96 -9.67
CA THR A 109 -1.70 11.64 -9.45
C THR A 109 -1.55 10.24 -8.89
N LEU A 110 -0.34 9.68 -8.96
CA LEU A 110 -0.03 8.36 -8.41
C LEU A 110 1.26 8.45 -7.56
N THR A 111 1.14 8.18 -6.25
CA THR A 111 2.28 8.08 -5.34
C THR A 111 2.46 6.65 -4.86
N LEU A 112 3.65 6.08 -5.05
CA LEU A 112 3.96 4.68 -4.77
C LEU A 112 5.09 4.60 -3.74
N PHE A 113 4.77 4.18 -2.52
CA PHE A 113 5.72 3.91 -1.45
C PHE A 113 6.08 2.42 -1.42
N GLY A 114 7.37 2.08 -1.35
CA GLY A 114 7.85 0.69 -1.39
C GLY A 114 7.26 -0.08 -2.59
N PRO A 115 7.56 0.35 -3.84
CA PRO A 115 6.82 -0.06 -5.03
C PRO A 115 6.98 -1.55 -5.34
N ILE A 116 5.92 -2.17 -5.81
CA ILE A 116 5.93 -3.51 -6.41
C ILE A 116 5.44 -3.38 -7.85
N ILE A 117 6.23 -3.88 -8.81
CA ILE A 117 5.80 -4.02 -10.22
C ILE A 117 5.04 -5.33 -10.37
N GLU A 118 5.71 -6.43 -10.11
CA GLU A 118 5.16 -7.77 -9.96
C GLU A 118 6.10 -8.64 -9.12
N PRO A 119 5.59 -9.64 -8.39
CA PRO A 119 6.47 -10.53 -7.64
C PRO A 119 7.28 -11.42 -8.57
N ALA A 120 8.61 -11.52 -8.34
CA ALA A 120 9.44 -12.55 -8.97
C ALA A 120 9.04 -13.95 -8.50
N ASP A 121 9.39 -15.00 -9.25
CA ASP A 121 8.99 -16.38 -8.94
C ASP A 121 9.35 -16.81 -7.51
N SER A 122 10.55 -16.45 -7.05
CA SER A 122 10.97 -16.74 -5.67
C SER A 122 10.14 -16.00 -4.61
N ALA A 123 9.66 -14.81 -4.94
CA ALA A 123 8.75 -14.07 -4.05
C ALA A 123 7.33 -14.67 -4.06
N ARG A 124 6.86 -15.15 -5.21
CA ARG A 124 5.58 -15.86 -5.32
C ARG A 124 5.56 -17.09 -4.42
N GLU A 125 6.62 -17.90 -4.44
CA GLU A 125 6.70 -19.09 -3.58
C GLU A 125 6.79 -18.72 -2.09
N ARG A 126 7.55 -17.67 -1.72
CA ARG A 126 7.57 -17.17 -0.34
C ARG A 126 6.21 -16.66 0.12
N LEU A 127 5.44 -16.00 -0.75
CA LEU A 127 4.08 -15.54 -0.43
C LEU A 127 3.12 -16.71 -0.21
N LYS A 128 3.18 -17.76 -1.03
CA LYS A 128 2.39 -18.98 -0.82
C LYS A 128 2.77 -19.68 0.49
N GLY A 129 4.06 -19.80 0.78
CA GLY A 129 4.54 -20.34 2.05
C GLY A 129 4.07 -19.53 3.25
N ARG A 130 4.05 -18.18 3.13
CA ARG A 130 3.56 -17.29 4.19
C ARG A 130 2.05 -17.40 4.38
N ALA A 131 1.28 -17.60 3.30
CA ALA A 131 -0.15 -17.86 3.39
C ALA A 131 -0.43 -19.17 4.17
N GLN A 132 0.32 -20.22 3.88
CA GLN A 132 0.20 -21.51 4.58
C GLN A 132 0.61 -21.35 6.05
N LEU A 133 1.73 -20.66 6.34
CA LEU A 133 2.20 -20.39 7.70
C LEU A 133 1.14 -19.64 8.54
N ALA A 134 0.49 -18.64 7.95
CA ALA A 134 -0.58 -17.90 8.63
C ALA A 134 -1.78 -18.79 8.99
N ARG A 135 -2.12 -19.75 8.13
CA ARG A 135 -3.21 -20.71 8.40
C ARG A 135 -2.83 -21.72 9.47
N ASP A 136 -1.61 -22.23 9.44
CA ASP A 136 -1.18 -23.34 10.31
C ASP A 136 -0.75 -22.86 11.70
N GLU A 137 -0.01 -21.74 11.77
CA GLU A 137 0.63 -21.28 13.01
C GLU A 137 0.10 -19.91 13.49
N GLY A 138 -0.71 -19.23 12.67
CA GLY A 138 -1.30 -17.93 13.02
C GLY A 138 -0.38 -16.74 12.74
N MET A 139 -0.89 -15.54 13.07
CA MET A 139 -0.25 -14.28 12.66
C MET A 139 0.94 -13.87 13.54
N ALA A 140 1.12 -14.43 14.73
CA ALA A 140 2.24 -14.04 15.59
C ALA A 140 3.60 -14.37 14.98
N VAL A 141 3.75 -15.61 14.45
CA VAL A 141 4.98 -16.05 13.78
C VAL A 141 5.25 -15.24 12.50
N VAL A 142 4.20 -14.95 11.72
CA VAL A 142 4.30 -14.12 10.54
C VAL A 142 4.75 -12.69 10.89
N ALA A 143 4.18 -12.12 11.95
CA ALA A 143 4.50 -10.77 12.42
C ALA A 143 5.97 -10.61 12.80
N ASP A 144 6.52 -11.59 13.51
CA ASP A 144 7.92 -11.60 13.92
C ASP A 144 8.86 -11.65 12.71
N GLN A 145 8.57 -12.52 11.71
CA GLN A 145 9.35 -12.62 10.49
C GLN A 145 9.31 -11.33 9.64
N VAL A 146 8.13 -10.70 9.54
CA VAL A 146 7.98 -9.47 8.74
C VAL A 146 8.65 -8.29 9.42
N ALA A 147 8.52 -8.15 10.74
CA ALA A 147 9.18 -7.08 11.48
C ALA A 147 10.71 -7.17 11.37
N ALA A 148 11.26 -8.38 11.44
CA ALA A 148 12.71 -8.59 11.33
C ALA A 148 13.27 -8.31 9.92
N ALA A 149 12.48 -8.51 8.84
CA ALA A 149 12.97 -8.45 7.47
C ALA A 149 12.55 -7.19 6.69
N GLY A 150 11.57 -6.45 7.18
CA GLY A 150 10.94 -5.36 6.41
C GLY A 150 11.39 -3.94 6.78
N LEU A 151 12.15 -3.79 7.86
CA LEU A 151 12.62 -2.51 8.37
C LEU A 151 14.13 -2.33 8.09
N ALA A 152 14.60 -1.08 8.15
CA ALA A 152 16.03 -0.78 8.01
C ALA A 152 16.85 -1.45 9.13
N SER A 153 18.11 -1.73 8.84
CA SER A 153 19.07 -2.31 9.77
C SER A 153 19.17 -1.47 11.06
N GLY A 154 19.16 -2.12 12.23
CA GLY A 154 19.23 -1.44 13.53
C GLY A 154 17.94 -0.71 13.95
N SER A 155 16.81 -0.96 13.28
CA SER A 155 15.52 -0.34 13.66
C SER A 155 15.02 -0.74 15.04
N ASP A 156 15.41 -1.89 15.53
CA ASP A 156 15.12 -2.36 16.90
C ASP A 156 15.70 -1.42 17.96
N GLU A 157 16.87 -0.83 17.71
CA GLU A 157 17.51 0.13 18.60
C GLU A 157 17.08 1.58 18.31
N THR A 158 16.98 1.94 17.02
CA THR A 158 16.83 3.34 16.59
C THR A 158 15.38 3.76 16.32
N ASN A 159 14.48 2.82 16.04
CA ASN A 159 13.07 3.06 15.73
C ASN A 159 12.15 1.94 16.23
N SER A 160 12.27 1.61 17.50
CA SER A 160 11.49 0.52 18.15
C SER A 160 9.97 0.70 18.02
N ALA A 161 9.49 1.93 17.88
CA ALA A 161 8.08 2.21 17.61
C ALA A 161 7.62 1.70 16.23
N ALA A 162 8.47 1.82 15.21
CA ALA A 162 8.19 1.25 13.88
C ALA A 162 8.15 -0.28 13.94
N VAL A 163 9.10 -0.91 14.66
CA VAL A 163 9.12 -2.36 14.86
C VAL A 163 7.83 -2.82 15.54
N ALA A 164 7.44 -2.18 16.63
CA ALA A 164 6.21 -2.49 17.37
C ALA A 164 4.96 -2.30 16.49
N PHE A 165 4.90 -1.21 15.72
CA PHE A 165 3.78 -0.95 14.81
C PHE A 165 3.64 -2.03 13.74
N VAL A 166 4.73 -2.37 13.06
CA VAL A 166 4.72 -3.39 11.98
C VAL A 166 4.32 -4.75 12.55
N ARG A 167 4.89 -5.13 13.68
CA ARG A 167 4.57 -6.38 14.35
C ARG A 167 3.10 -6.44 14.77
N GLU A 168 2.59 -5.42 15.45
CA GLU A 168 1.21 -5.35 15.93
C GLU A 168 0.20 -5.32 14.79
N SER A 169 0.51 -4.59 13.70
CA SER A 169 -0.33 -4.53 12.51
C SER A 169 -0.56 -5.91 11.90
N HIS A 170 0.49 -6.75 11.82
CA HIS A 170 0.39 -8.11 11.33
C HIS A 170 -0.34 -9.03 12.31
N MET A 171 -0.03 -8.95 13.60
CA MET A 171 -0.65 -9.78 14.64
C MET A 171 -2.18 -9.65 14.68
N ARG A 172 -2.71 -8.50 14.28
CA ARG A 172 -4.16 -8.21 14.28
C ARG A 172 -4.91 -8.70 13.05
N GLN A 173 -4.22 -9.21 12.04
CA GLN A 173 -4.90 -9.69 10.83
C GLN A 173 -5.65 -11.00 11.10
N ASP A 174 -6.75 -11.18 10.39
CA ASP A 174 -7.40 -12.49 10.26
C ASP A 174 -6.48 -13.42 9.46
N ASN A 175 -6.24 -14.63 9.96
CA ASN A 175 -5.31 -15.58 9.35
C ASN A 175 -5.67 -15.88 7.88
N GLU A 176 -6.96 -16.15 7.62
CA GLU A 176 -7.43 -16.49 6.28
C GLU A 176 -7.45 -15.27 5.37
N GLY A 177 -7.84 -14.10 5.89
CA GLY A 177 -7.79 -12.84 5.14
C GLY A 177 -6.38 -12.48 4.70
N PHE A 178 -5.41 -12.63 5.60
CA PHE A 178 -4.01 -12.41 5.30
C PHE A 178 -3.47 -13.45 4.29
N ALA A 179 -3.82 -14.73 4.46
CA ALA A 179 -3.41 -15.79 3.54
C ALA A 179 -3.92 -15.54 2.12
N LYS A 180 -5.21 -15.17 1.98
CA LYS A 180 -5.79 -14.78 0.67
C LYS A 180 -5.11 -13.56 0.07
N SER A 181 -4.73 -12.58 0.88
CA SER A 181 -3.98 -11.41 0.42
C SER A 181 -2.58 -11.77 -0.08
N CYS A 182 -1.90 -12.72 0.58
CA CYS A 182 -0.64 -13.30 0.10
C CYS A 182 -0.82 -14.01 -1.25
N GLU A 183 -1.87 -14.81 -1.40
CA GLU A 183 -2.19 -15.54 -2.63
C GLU A 183 -2.54 -14.56 -3.77
N ALA A 184 -3.31 -13.51 -3.48
CA ALA A 184 -3.63 -12.46 -4.44
C ALA A 184 -2.37 -11.76 -4.94
N LEU A 185 -1.44 -11.41 -4.04
CA LEU A 185 -0.16 -10.83 -4.42
C LEU A 185 0.71 -11.84 -5.18
N ALA A 186 0.76 -13.09 -4.75
CA ALA A 186 1.52 -14.14 -5.45
C ALA A 186 1.02 -14.38 -6.89
N GLY A 187 -0.29 -14.23 -7.13
CA GLY A 187 -0.90 -14.32 -8.46
C GLY A 187 -0.85 -13.05 -9.30
N ALA A 188 -0.33 -11.96 -8.74
CA ALA A 188 -0.35 -10.66 -9.41
C ALA A 188 0.56 -10.61 -10.65
N ASN A 189 0.11 -9.89 -11.67
CA ASN A 189 0.90 -9.49 -12.83
C ASN A 189 1.16 -7.99 -12.78
N LYS A 190 2.11 -7.51 -13.58
CA LYS A 190 2.37 -6.07 -13.71
C LYS A 190 1.20 -5.33 -14.37
N ALA A 191 0.99 -4.08 -13.97
CA ALA A 191 0.12 -3.16 -14.70
C ALA A 191 0.84 -2.59 -15.95
N ASP A 192 0.08 -2.18 -16.96
CA ASP A 192 0.65 -1.43 -18.09
C ASP A 192 0.85 0.03 -17.69
N VAL A 193 1.94 0.30 -16.98
CA VAL A 193 2.26 1.63 -16.48
C VAL A 193 2.69 2.61 -17.57
N ARG A 194 3.06 2.13 -18.76
CA ARG A 194 3.41 2.98 -19.93
C ARG A 194 2.20 3.72 -20.48
N ALA A 195 1.01 3.17 -20.26
CA ALA A 195 -0.24 3.79 -20.66
C ALA A 195 -0.70 4.91 -19.72
N LEU A 196 -0.12 5.00 -18.51
CA LEU A 196 -0.49 6.01 -17.51
C LEU A 196 -0.06 7.41 -17.96
N LYS A 197 -0.94 8.39 -17.73
CA LYS A 197 -0.73 9.78 -18.18
C LYS A 197 -0.60 10.79 -17.04
N MET A 198 -1.01 10.38 -15.82
CA MET A 198 -0.91 11.22 -14.64
C MET A 198 0.54 11.29 -14.14
N PRO A 199 0.92 12.36 -13.41
CA PRO A 199 2.20 12.42 -12.71
C PRO A 199 2.38 11.25 -11.75
N VAL A 200 3.59 10.67 -11.68
CA VAL A 200 3.91 9.53 -10.81
C VAL A 200 5.12 9.84 -9.94
N LEU A 201 4.96 9.66 -8.62
CA LEU A 201 6.04 9.72 -7.63
C LEU A 201 6.27 8.32 -7.07
N VAL A 202 7.50 7.85 -7.15
CA VAL A 202 7.93 6.55 -6.63
C VAL A 202 8.92 6.79 -5.49
N VAL A 203 8.63 6.26 -4.29
CA VAL A 203 9.45 6.46 -3.10
C VAL A 203 9.76 5.11 -2.48
N THR A 204 11.04 4.83 -2.26
CA THR A 204 11.44 3.62 -1.55
C THR A 204 12.61 3.88 -0.59
N GLY A 205 12.85 2.96 0.32
CA GLY A 205 14.00 2.99 1.20
C GLY A 205 15.28 2.49 0.49
N GLU A 206 16.42 2.99 0.92
CA GLU A 206 17.73 2.53 0.46
C GLU A 206 17.96 1.04 0.78
N GLU A 207 17.40 0.58 1.92
CA GLU A 207 17.51 -0.78 2.42
C GLU A 207 16.24 -1.63 2.13
N ASP A 208 15.35 -1.14 1.27
CA ASP A 208 14.13 -1.89 0.91
C ASP A 208 14.47 -3.12 0.07
N ALA A 209 14.37 -4.31 0.67
CA ALA A 209 14.61 -5.58 -0.01
C ALA A 209 13.38 -6.11 -0.80
N VAL A 210 12.20 -5.51 -0.63
CA VAL A 210 10.95 -5.90 -1.32
C VAL A 210 10.75 -5.08 -2.59
N GLY A 211 10.85 -3.75 -2.46
CA GLY A 211 10.79 -2.80 -3.58
C GLY A 211 12.09 -2.00 -3.66
N PRO A 212 13.22 -2.64 -4.03
CA PRO A 212 14.55 -2.00 -3.95
C PRO A 212 14.65 -0.76 -4.85
N PRO A 213 15.68 0.10 -4.61
CA PRO A 213 15.90 1.30 -5.42
C PRO A 213 15.87 1.07 -6.93
N SER A 214 16.37 -0.08 -7.41
CA SER A 214 16.30 -0.46 -8.82
C SER A 214 14.88 -0.58 -9.36
N VAL A 215 13.95 -1.11 -8.57
CA VAL A 215 12.51 -1.20 -8.93
C VAL A 215 11.89 0.19 -8.99
N ALA A 216 12.24 1.08 -8.05
CA ALA A 216 11.73 2.44 -8.06
C ALA A 216 12.20 3.22 -9.31
N HIS A 217 13.47 3.10 -9.69
CA HIS A 217 14.01 3.70 -10.92
C HIS A 217 13.36 3.09 -12.16
N GLN A 218 13.30 1.75 -12.24
CA GLN A 218 12.66 1.06 -13.38
C GLN A 218 11.23 1.56 -13.57
N LEU A 219 10.43 1.64 -12.51
CA LEU A 219 9.03 2.06 -12.60
C LEU A 219 8.90 3.52 -13.04
N ALA A 220 9.74 4.41 -12.51
CA ALA A 220 9.77 5.82 -12.91
C ALA A 220 10.13 5.98 -14.39
N ASP A 221 11.09 5.20 -14.88
CA ASP A 221 11.54 5.20 -16.28
C ASP A 221 10.45 4.62 -17.21
N GLU A 222 9.80 3.51 -16.81
CA GLU A 222 8.74 2.88 -17.61
C GLU A 222 7.51 3.79 -17.79
N VAL A 223 7.17 4.59 -16.78
CA VAL A 223 6.11 5.62 -16.87
C VAL A 223 6.52 6.77 -17.80
N GLY A 224 7.82 7.04 -17.97
CA GLY A 224 8.37 8.06 -18.85
C GLY A 224 8.32 9.50 -18.32
N HIS A 225 7.55 9.76 -17.27
CA HIS A 225 7.44 11.04 -16.56
C HIS A 225 7.35 10.84 -15.04
N GLY A 226 7.82 9.69 -14.58
CA GLY A 226 7.91 9.35 -13.17
C GLY A 226 9.12 10.00 -12.49
N ARG A 227 9.00 10.21 -11.18
CA ARG A 227 10.08 10.67 -10.33
C ARG A 227 10.36 9.63 -9.25
N ALA A 228 11.57 9.07 -9.22
CA ALA A 228 12.03 8.20 -8.14
C ALA A 228 12.72 9.00 -7.04
N VAL A 229 12.49 8.62 -5.78
CA VAL A 229 13.13 9.15 -4.58
C VAL A 229 13.54 8.00 -3.68
N ILE A 230 14.82 7.95 -3.32
CA ILE A 230 15.37 6.94 -2.41
C ILE A 230 15.62 7.58 -1.06
N LEU A 231 15.07 6.97 0.02
CA LEU A 231 15.22 7.47 1.38
C LEU A 231 16.39 6.76 2.09
N PRO A 232 17.42 7.49 2.52
CA PRO A 232 18.58 6.88 3.17
C PRO A 232 18.21 6.32 4.54
N GLY A 233 18.84 5.18 4.90
CA GLY A 233 18.63 4.48 6.16
C GLY A 233 17.13 4.18 6.42
N CYS A 234 16.45 3.64 5.40
CA CYS A 234 15.04 3.33 5.40
C CYS A 234 14.83 1.97 4.73
N GLY A 235 14.01 1.13 5.32
CA GLY A 235 13.57 -0.15 4.76
C GLY A 235 12.30 -0.01 3.93
N HIS A 236 11.47 -1.06 3.97
CA HIS A 236 10.26 -1.16 3.17
C HIS A 236 9.09 -0.31 3.69
N TRP A 237 9.02 -0.05 5.00
CA TRP A 237 7.91 0.65 5.64
C TRP A 237 8.10 2.16 5.64
N THR A 238 8.38 2.73 4.48
CA THR A 238 8.73 4.16 4.32
C THR A 238 7.81 5.14 5.04
N PRO A 239 6.45 5.02 5.03
CA PRO A 239 5.58 5.95 5.76
C PRO A 239 5.70 5.87 7.28
N ILE A 240 6.19 4.74 7.79
CA ILE A 240 6.37 4.47 9.22
C ILE A 240 7.79 4.81 9.66
N GLU A 241 8.79 4.45 8.86
CA GLU A 241 10.20 4.64 9.18
C GLU A 241 10.66 6.10 8.98
N LYS A 242 10.21 6.75 7.91
CA LYS A 242 10.58 8.14 7.53
C LYS A 242 9.33 9.02 7.33
N PRO A 243 8.47 9.14 8.35
CA PRO A 243 7.19 9.87 8.20
C PRO A 243 7.36 11.34 7.83
N ALA A 244 8.43 12.01 8.28
CA ALA A 244 8.69 13.42 7.97
C ALA A 244 9.00 13.62 6.49
N ASP A 245 9.87 12.77 5.91
CA ASP A 245 10.20 12.81 4.49
C ASP A 245 9.01 12.46 3.62
N CYS A 246 8.27 11.41 3.96
CA CYS A 246 7.07 11.01 3.24
C CYS A 246 6.00 12.10 3.28
N ARG A 247 5.80 12.80 4.42
CA ARG A 247 4.90 13.97 4.51
C ARG A 247 5.31 15.09 3.58
N ARG A 248 6.59 15.45 3.57
CA ARG A 248 7.13 16.49 2.69
C ARG A 248 6.91 16.14 1.22
N LEU A 249 7.31 14.92 0.83
CA LEU A 249 7.21 14.45 -0.56
C LEU A 249 5.76 14.41 -1.06
N ILE A 250 4.84 13.87 -0.28
CA ILE A 250 3.43 13.78 -0.69
C ILE A 250 2.79 15.17 -0.77
N ALA A 251 3.04 16.06 0.20
CA ALA A 251 2.49 17.41 0.19
C ALA A 251 2.98 18.22 -1.03
N GLU A 252 4.29 18.15 -1.33
CA GLU A 252 4.87 18.80 -2.50
C GLU A 252 4.30 18.26 -3.80
N PHE A 253 4.06 16.95 -3.90
CA PHE A 253 3.64 16.29 -5.12
C PHE A 253 2.17 16.53 -5.42
N VAL A 254 1.26 16.28 -4.45
CA VAL A 254 -0.18 16.47 -4.66
C VAL A 254 -0.59 17.96 -4.67
N GLY A 255 0.25 18.85 -4.15
CA GLY A 255 0.02 20.29 -4.18
C GLY A 255 0.36 20.97 -5.51
N ARG A 256 1.06 20.25 -6.41
CA ARG A 256 1.48 20.76 -7.73
C ARG A 256 0.63 20.25 -8.89
N ALA A 257 -0.27 19.31 -8.66
CA ALA A 257 -1.11 18.64 -9.65
C ALA A 257 -2.50 19.29 -9.76
#